data_c36a30d4ba43d566240ee960bce833f6
#
_entry.id   c36a30d4ba43d566240ee960bce833f6
#
_cell.length_a   1.000
_cell.length_b   1.000
_cell.length_c   1.000
_cell.angle_alpha   90.00
_cell.angle_beta   90.00
_cell.angle_gamma   90.00
#
_symmetry.space_group_name_H-M   'P 1'
#
loop_
_entity.id
_entity.type
_entity.pdbx_description
1 polymer ?
#
loop_
_entity_poly.entity_id
_entity_poly.type
_entity_poly.pdbx_seq_one_letter_code
_entity_poly.pdbx_strand_id
1 'polypeptide(L)'
;MSIVLSHTTAKAVYQAAHSVSAKGIESCNPAAIYGSCPTGTLLDAAAEWLTKHDVSLDANDSLEVMVFDRRNARYAMNCQCHVSSKRFSNSRFIELKDGIFIVGVELCALQAATYLSFRELVEYYFELCGAYSLGTDSSTSYTERFALT
;
A
#
# COMPACT_ATOMS: atom_id res chain seq x y z
N MET A 1 -10.01 13.46 7.95
CA MET A 1 -10.47 12.35 7.09
C MET A 1 -9.27 11.69 6.43
N SER A 2 -9.35 10.41 6.16
CA SER A 2 -8.25 9.62 5.63
C SER A 2 -8.72 8.53 4.69
N ILE A 3 -7.77 8.02 3.89
CA ILE A 3 -7.93 6.90 2.98
C ILE A 3 -6.77 5.94 3.19
N VAL A 4 -7.01 4.63 3.09
CA VAL A 4 -5.98 3.60 3.20
C VAL A 4 -5.92 2.82 1.89
N LEU A 5 -4.85 3.01 1.13
CA LEU A 5 -4.59 2.25 -0.10
C LEU A 5 -4.21 0.81 0.24
N SER A 6 -4.76 -0.14 -0.50
CA SER A 6 -4.59 -1.56 -0.21
C SER A 6 -4.57 -2.40 -1.49
N HIS A 7 -4.40 -3.70 -1.33
CA HIS A 7 -4.50 -4.71 -2.40
C HIS A 7 -3.69 -4.37 -3.66
N THR A 8 -4.30 -4.37 -4.83
CA THR A 8 -3.58 -4.13 -6.09
C THR A 8 -2.99 -2.73 -6.20
N THR A 9 -3.65 -1.72 -5.63
CA THR A 9 -3.12 -0.35 -5.59
C THR A 9 -1.86 -0.27 -4.74
N ALA A 10 -1.88 -0.85 -3.54
CA ALA A 10 -0.68 -0.91 -2.70
C ALA A 10 0.45 -1.70 -3.37
N LYS A 11 0.13 -2.83 -3.98
CA LYS A 11 1.10 -3.62 -4.75
C LYS A 11 1.75 -2.80 -5.86
N ALA A 12 0.96 -2.03 -6.63
CA ALA A 12 1.46 -1.17 -7.69
C ALA A 12 2.40 -0.07 -7.16
N VAL A 13 2.08 0.51 -6.00
CA VAL A 13 2.95 1.49 -5.34
C VAL A 13 4.29 0.87 -4.99
N TYR A 14 4.30 -0.30 -4.35
CA TYR A 14 5.55 -0.97 -3.98
C TYR A 14 6.37 -1.46 -5.17
N GLN A 15 5.74 -1.80 -6.28
CA GLN A 15 6.44 -2.18 -7.51
C GLN A 15 7.06 -0.98 -8.22
N ALA A 16 6.40 0.18 -8.22
CA ALA A 16 6.88 1.39 -8.88
C ALA A 16 7.88 2.17 -8.03
N ALA A 17 7.66 2.20 -6.71
CA ALA A 17 8.46 2.97 -5.79
C ALA A 17 9.57 2.11 -5.20
N HIS A 18 10.74 2.10 -5.82
CA HIS A 18 11.95 1.55 -5.22
C HIS A 18 12.34 2.27 -3.92
N SER A 19 11.66 3.35 -3.59
CA SER A 19 11.80 4.10 -2.36
C SER A 19 10.50 4.79 -1.97
N VAL A 20 9.54 4.05 -1.49
CA VAL A 20 8.63 4.66 -0.52
C VAL A 20 9.50 4.89 0.70
N SER A 21 10.11 6.06 0.76
CA SER A 21 10.85 6.48 1.93
C SER A 21 9.91 6.33 3.11
N ALA A 22 10.16 5.35 3.94
CA ALA A 22 9.44 5.15 5.18
C ALA A 22 9.80 6.31 6.13
N LYS A 23 9.34 7.51 5.81
CA LYS A 23 9.34 8.61 6.76
C LYS A 23 8.33 8.26 7.83
N GLY A 24 8.84 7.71 8.90
CA GLY A 24 8.16 7.67 10.16
C GLY A 24 7.01 6.67 10.27
N ILE A 25 7.35 5.40 10.37
CA ILE A 25 6.48 4.38 10.99
C ILE A 25 6.01 4.83 12.40
N GLU A 26 6.57 5.90 12.93
CA GLU A 26 6.52 6.21 14.37
C GLU A 26 5.21 6.82 14.87
N SER A 27 4.29 7.25 14.02
CA SER A 27 3.07 7.89 14.54
C SER A 27 1.87 7.93 13.60
N CYS A 28 1.52 6.81 12.98
CA CYS A 28 0.21 6.75 12.36
C CYS A 28 -0.86 6.85 13.45
N ASN A 29 -1.69 7.88 13.39
CA ASN A 29 -2.81 8.03 14.32
C ASN A 29 -3.83 6.90 14.09
N PRO A 30 -4.08 6.02 15.07
CA PRO A 30 -5.04 4.93 14.92
C PRO A 30 -6.43 5.41 14.51
N ALA A 31 -6.87 6.52 15.04
CA ALA A 31 -8.19 7.08 14.72
C ALA A 31 -8.29 7.49 13.25
N ALA A 32 -7.21 7.99 12.65
CA ALA A 32 -7.17 8.32 11.22
C ALA A 32 -7.28 7.06 10.35
N ILE A 33 -6.61 5.98 10.73
CA ILE A 33 -6.64 4.72 9.99
C ILE A 33 -7.99 4.03 10.11
N TYR A 34 -8.47 3.82 11.34
CA TYR A 34 -9.70 3.07 11.59
C TYR A 34 -10.97 3.85 11.27
N GLY A 35 -10.89 5.17 11.22
CA GLY A 35 -11.95 6.05 10.74
C GLY A 35 -11.88 6.38 9.25
N SER A 36 -11.04 5.68 8.49
CA SER A 36 -10.86 5.94 7.06
C SER A 36 -12.17 5.82 6.28
N CYS A 37 -12.40 6.81 5.44
CA CYS A 37 -13.57 6.86 4.57
C CYS A 37 -13.13 7.48 3.23
N PRO A 38 -13.24 6.75 2.12
CA PRO A 38 -12.82 7.26 0.82
C PRO A 38 -13.81 8.33 0.32
N THR A 39 -13.46 9.58 0.54
CA THR A 39 -14.18 10.72 -0.04
C THR A 39 -13.67 11.01 -1.45
N GLY A 40 -14.48 11.68 -2.28
CA GLY A 40 -14.05 12.07 -3.62
C GLY A 40 -12.78 12.91 -3.62
N THR A 41 -12.63 13.83 -2.68
CA THR A 41 -11.44 14.67 -2.51
C THR A 41 -10.20 13.83 -2.20
N LEU A 42 -10.30 12.85 -1.31
CA LEU A 42 -9.19 11.96 -0.97
C LEU A 42 -8.85 10.99 -2.10
N LEU A 43 -9.84 10.49 -2.81
CA LEU A 43 -9.62 9.65 -3.99
C LEU A 43 -8.88 10.42 -5.09
N ASP A 44 -9.27 11.65 -5.35
CA ASP A 44 -8.60 12.52 -6.33
C ASP A 44 -7.17 12.85 -5.90
N ALA A 45 -6.95 13.15 -4.64
CA ALA A 45 -5.63 13.40 -4.08
C ALA A 45 -4.72 12.16 -4.15
N ALA A 46 -5.27 10.98 -3.90
CA ALA A 46 -4.54 9.72 -4.03
C ALA A 46 -4.18 9.43 -5.49
N ALA A 47 -5.10 9.62 -6.42
CA ALA A 47 -4.86 9.44 -7.83
C ALA A 47 -3.78 10.42 -8.35
N GLU A 48 -3.81 11.66 -7.91
CA GLU A 48 -2.78 12.66 -8.23
C GLU A 48 -1.42 12.24 -7.68
N TRP A 49 -1.35 11.77 -6.43
CA TRP A 49 -0.12 11.27 -5.84
C TRP A 49 0.46 10.10 -6.63
N LEU A 50 -0.37 9.15 -7.02
CA LEU A 50 0.04 7.99 -7.83
C LEU A 50 0.61 8.43 -9.19
N THR A 51 -0.08 9.32 -9.88
CA THR A 51 0.38 9.88 -11.16
C THR A 51 1.71 10.60 -11.02
N LYS A 52 1.87 11.40 -9.96
CA LYS A 52 3.11 12.14 -9.69
C LYS A 52 4.31 11.23 -9.41
N HIS A 53 4.07 10.04 -8.88
CA HIS A 53 5.11 9.05 -8.55
C HIS A 53 5.23 7.94 -9.60
N ASP A 54 4.66 8.13 -10.79
CA ASP A 54 4.71 7.20 -11.92
C ASP A 54 4.18 5.79 -11.57
N VAL A 55 3.18 5.73 -10.71
CA VAL A 55 2.50 4.48 -10.36
C VAL A 55 1.40 4.20 -11.38
N SER A 56 1.55 3.12 -12.15
CA SER A 56 0.54 2.66 -13.09
C SER A 56 -0.43 1.71 -12.40
N LEU A 57 -1.71 2.04 -12.45
CA LEU A 57 -2.78 1.13 -12.05
C LEU A 57 -3.15 0.19 -13.20
N ASP A 58 -3.78 -0.94 -12.84
CA ASP A 58 -4.31 -1.88 -13.83
C ASP A 58 -5.37 -1.24 -14.73
N ALA A 59 -5.76 -1.92 -15.81
CA ALA A 59 -6.61 -1.43 -16.91
C ALA A 59 -7.94 -0.77 -16.48
N ASN A 60 -8.39 -0.98 -15.27
CA ASN A 60 -9.64 -0.40 -14.75
C ASN A 60 -9.45 0.95 -14.05
N ASP A 61 -8.23 1.42 -13.87
CA ASP A 61 -7.87 2.66 -13.15
C ASP A 61 -8.59 2.86 -11.81
N SER A 62 -9.02 1.77 -11.21
CA SER A 62 -9.77 1.77 -9.95
C SER A 62 -8.83 1.69 -8.77
N LEU A 63 -8.98 2.62 -7.82
CA LEU A 63 -8.26 2.58 -6.57
C LEU A 63 -8.85 1.52 -5.64
N GLU A 64 -8.03 0.67 -5.10
CA GLU A 64 -8.42 -0.26 -4.05
C GLU A 64 -8.03 0.30 -2.69
N VAL A 65 -9.02 0.43 -1.83
CA VAL A 65 -8.88 1.00 -0.50
C VAL A 65 -9.42 0.05 0.55
N MET A 66 -8.91 0.18 1.76
CA MET A 66 -9.38 -0.59 2.91
C MET A 66 -10.12 0.32 3.88
N VAL A 67 -11.27 -0.13 4.34
CA VAL A 67 -12.06 0.52 5.40
C VAL A 67 -12.30 -0.47 6.53
N PHE A 68 -12.49 0.03 7.74
CA PHE A 68 -12.67 -0.79 8.93
C PHE A 68 -14.11 -0.80 9.46
N ASP A 69 -14.95 0.02 8.86
CA ASP A 69 -16.38 0.06 9.14
C ASP A 69 -17.13 0.01 7.80
N ARG A 70 -18.05 -0.94 7.71
CA ARG A 70 -18.86 -1.12 6.49
C ARG A 70 -19.65 0.13 6.12
N ARG A 71 -19.99 0.96 7.10
CA ARG A 71 -20.68 2.25 6.87
C ARG A 71 -19.81 3.25 6.12
N ASN A 72 -18.50 3.10 6.17
CA ASN A 72 -17.55 3.96 5.48
C ASN A 72 -17.22 3.46 4.07
N ALA A 73 -17.67 2.27 3.69
CA ALA A 73 -17.48 1.76 2.34
C ALA A 73 -18.24 2.61 1.33
N ARG A 74 -17.54 2.99 0.26
CA ARG A 74 -18.10 3.75 -0.86
C ARG A 74 -17.98 2.93 -2.13
N TYR A 75 -19.04 2.89 -2.88
CA TYR A 75 -19.08 2.23 -4.18
C TYR A 75 -19.10 3.30 -5.26
N ALA A 76 -17.93 3.63 -5.76
CA ALA A 76 -17.74 4.56 -6.86
C ALA A 76 -17.05 3.84 -8.02
N MET A 77 -17.23 4.32 -9.23
CA MET A 77 -16.65 3.69 -10.43
C MET A 77 -15.11 3.63 -10.41
N ASN A 78 -14.48 4.52 -9.65
CA ASN A 78 -13.02 4.61 -9.53
C ASN A 78 -12.49 4.11 -8.18
N CYS A 79 -13.31 3.47 -7.38
CA CYS A 79 -12.92 3.01 -6.06
C CYS A 79 -13.56 1.65 -5.73
N GLN A 80 -12.73 0.72 -5.30
CA GLN A 80 -13.15 -0.56 -4.75
C GLN A 80 -12.77 -0.60 -3.26
N CYS A 81 -13.78 -0.73 -2.40
CA CYS A 81 -13.58 -0.79 -0.96
C CYS A 81 -13.52 -2.24 -0.47
N HIS A 82 -12.48 -2.53 0.30
CA HIS A 82 -12.35 -3.78 1.04
C HIS A 82 -12.62 -3.51 2.52
N VAL A 83 -13.61 -4.18 3.07
CA VAL A 83 -13.96 -4.01 4.49
C VAL A 83 -13.20 -5.02 5.33
N SER A 84 -12.43 -4.55 6.30
CA SER A 84 -11.72 -5.40 7.24
C SER A 84 -12.40 -5.33 8.60
N SER A 85 -12.75 -6.50 9.15
CA SER A 85 -13.22 -6.64 10.53
C SER A 85 -12.07 -6.73 11.54
N LYS A 86 -10.85 -6.94 11.05
CA LYS A 86 -9.65 -7.05 11.87
C LYS A 86 -8.95 -5.70 12.00
N ARG A 87 -8.45 -5.42 13.19
CA ARG A 87 -7.56 -4.31 13.45
C ARG A 87 -6.12 -4.81 13.50
N PHE A 88 -5.22 -4.02 12.92
CA PHE A 88 -3.80 -4.29 12.88
C PHE A 88 -3.06 -3.26 13.73
N SER A 89 -1.83 -3.55 14.14
CA SER A 89 -1.00 -2.56 14.81
C SER A 89 -0.69 -1.39 13.86
N ASN A 90 -0.46 -0.19 14.42
CA ASN A 90 -0.17 1.00 13.63
C ASN A 90 1.08 0.85 12.75
N SER A 91 2.03 0.00 13.15
CA SER A 91 3.23 -0.32 12.38
C SER A 91 2.95 -1.00 11.04
N ARG A 92 1.71 -1.43 10.80
CA ARG A 92 1.28 -2.05 9.54
C ARG A 92 0.82 -1.06 8.49
N PHE A 93 0.89 0.23 8.78
CA PHE A 93 0.46 1.31 7.88
C PHE A 93 1.55 2.36 7.76
N ILE A 94 1.62 2.98 6.59
CA ILE A 94 2.55 4.07 6.29
C ILE A 94 1.75 5.26 5.78
N GLU A 95 2.05 6.46 6.25
CA GLU A 95 1.48 7.68 5.71
C GLU A 95 2.32 8.17 4.51
N LEU A 96 1.69 8.27 3.34
CA LEU A 96 2.32 8.75 2.12
C LEU A 96 2.26 10.27 1.99
N LYS A 97 1.14 10.84 2.38
CA LYS A 97 0.82 12.26 2.38
C LYS A 97 -0.32 12.47 3.36
N ASP A 98 -0.57 13.70 3.76
CA ASP A 98 -1.63 14.05 4.71
C ASP A 98 -2.96 13.36 4.39
N GLY A 99 -3.37 12.46 5.26
CA GLY A 99 -4.60 11.69 5.14
C GLY A 99 -4.57 10.53 4.14
N ILE A 100 -3.46 10.30 3.44
CA ILE A 100 -3.29 9.18 2.51
C ILE A 100 -2.33 8.17 3.11
N PHE A 101 -2.87 7.03 3.52
CA PHE A 101 -2.12 5.91 4.08
C PHE A 101 -2.03 4.77 3.08
N ILE A 102 -1.05 3.92 3.25
CA ILE A 102 -0.91 2.65 2.53
C ILE A 102 -0.68 1.54 3.53
N VAL A 103 -1.20 0.36 3.25
CA VAL A 103 -0.87 -0.82 4.04
C VAL A 103 0.62 -1.12 3.95
N GLY A 104 1.23 -1.52 5.05
CA GLY A 104 2.63 -1.93 5.07
C GLY A 104 2.89 -3.12 4.16
N VAL A 105 4.14 -3.36 3.85
CA VAL A 105 4.55 -4.40 2.90
C VAL A 105 4.07 -5.79 3.30
N GLU A 106 4.17 -6.13 4.57
CA GLU A 106 3.74 -7.44 5.05
C GLU A 106 2.24 -7.64 4.89
N LEU A 107 1.45 -6.60 5.19
CA LEU A 107 0.00 -6.66 5.01
C LEU A 107 -0.36 -6.67 3.53
N CYS A 108 0.34 -5.91 2.69
CA CYS A 108 0.19 -5.94 1.25
C CYS A 108 0.45 -7.34 0.68
N ALA A 109 1.50 -8.01 1.15
CA ALA A 109 1.83 -9.38 0.75
C ALA A 109 0.76 -10.38 1.18
N LEU A 110 0.23 -10.25 2.39
CA LEU A 110 -0.89 -11.07 2.85
C LEU A 110 -2.16 -10.85 2.01
N GLN A 111 -2.46 -9.62 1.67
CA GLN A 111 -3.59 -9.31 0.80
C GLN A 111 -3.42 -9.88 -0.61
N ALA A 112 -2.21 -9.86 -1.14
CA ALA A 112 -1.89 -10.42 -2.45
C ALA A 112 -2.24 -11.92 -2.54
N ALA A 113 -2.13 -12.66 -1.45
CA ALA A 113 -2.52 -14.06 -1.38
C ALA A 113 -4.01 -14.30 -1.67
N THR A 114 -4.85 -13.30 -1.54
CA THR A 114 -6.30 -13.41 -1.77
C THR A 114 -6.70 -13.27 -3.24
N TYR A 115 -5.85 -12.68 -4.08
CA TYR A 115 -6.20 -12.38 -5.48
C TYR A 115 -5.16 -12.85 -6.51
N LEU A 116 -3.94 -13.19 -6.10
CA LEU A 116 -2.93 -13.75 -6.99
C LEU A 116 -3.00 -15.27 -7.06
N SER A 117 -2.67 -15.84 -8.21
CA SER A 117 -2.36 -17.26 -8.32
C SER A 117 -1.12 -17.61 -7.50
N PHE A 118 -0.93 -18.89 -7.19
CA PHE A 118 0.25 -19.33 -6.44
C PHE A 118 1.56 -18.92 -7.12
N ARG A 119 1.64 -19.06 -8.44
CA ARG A 119 2.83 -18.66 -9.21
C ARG A 119 3.08 -17.16 -9.12
N GLU A 120 2.06 -16.34 -9.39
CA GLU A 120 2.16 -14.89 -9.29
C GLU A 120 2.52 -14.43 -7.88
N LEU A 121 1.98 -15.10 -6.87
CA LEU A 121 2.29 -14.81 -5.47
C LEU A 121 3.77 -15.10 -5.16
N VAL A 122 4.30 -16.22 -5.62
CA VAL A 122 5.72 -16.56 -5.45
C VAL A 122 6.60 -15.53 -6.15
N GLU A 123 6.29 -15.17 -7.39
CA GLU A 123 7.01 -14.14 -8.14
C GLU A 123 6.98 -12.79 -7.39
N TYR A 124 5.82 -12.40 -6.88
CA TYR A 124 5.67 -11.17 -6.11
C TYR A 124 6.48 -11.17 -4.81
N TYR A 125 6.49 -12.28 -4.07
CA TYR A 125 7.32 -12.40 -2.86
C TYR A 125 8.82 -12.29 -3.19
N PHE A 126 9.27 -12.87 -4.30
CA PHE A 126 10.65 -12.69 -4.75
C PHE A 126 10.97 -11.25 -5.10
N GLU A 127 10.07 -10.55 -5.78
CA GLU A 127 10.22 -9.10 -6.05
C GLU A 127 10.34 -8.30 -4.76
N LEU A 128 9.47 -8.55 -3.79
CA LEU A 128 9.50 -7.86 -2.50
C LEU A 128 10.81 -8.13 -1.76
N CYS A 129 11.25 -9.37 -1.67
CA CYS A 129 12.52 -9.73 -1.04
C CYS A 129 13.69 -9.10 -1.78
N GLY A 130 13.67 -9.10 -3.10
CA GLY A 130 14.66 -8.45 -3.93
C GLY A 130 14.71 -6.94 -3.71
N ALA A 131 13.58 -6.27 -3.72
CA ALA A 131 13.48 -4.83 -3.49
C ALA A 131 13.97 -4.44 -2.09
N TYR A 132 13.69 -5.27 -1.08
CA TYR A 132 14.13 -5.04 0.29
C TYR A 132 15.59 -5.35 0.52
N SER A 133 16.07 -6.47 -0.02
CA SER A 133 17.45 -6.91 0.18
C SER A 133 18.44 -6.15 -0.69
N LEU A 134 18.01 -5.67 -1.86
CA LEU A 134 18.89 -4.93 -2.76
C LEU A 134 19.03 -3.46 -2.40
N GLY A 135 18.12 -2.92 -1.58
CA GLY A 135 18.09 -1.49 -1.30
C GLY A 135 17.99 -0.67 -2.60
N THR A 136 17.79 0.61 -2.46
CA THR A 136 17.76 1.53 -3.61
C THR A 136 19.15 2.00 -4.02
N ASP A 137 20.17 1.65 -3.25
CA ASP A 137 21.53 2.07 -3.50
C ASP A 137 22.29 0.95 -4.24
N SER A 138 22.56 1.20 -5.51
CA SER A 138 23.33 0.27 -6.37
C SER A 138 24.78 0.09 -5.92
N SER A 139 25.26 0.89 -4.97
CA SER A 139 26.60 0.79 -4.41
C SER A 139 26.77 -0.25 -3.32
N THR A 140 25.65 -0.77 -2.77
CA THR A 140 25.69 -1.74 -1.69
C THR A 140 25.98 -3.14 -2.23
N SER A 141 26.95 -3.84 -1.63
CA SER A 141 27.29 -5.18 -2.06
C SER A 141 26.17 -6.18 -1.77
N TYR A 142 26.12 -7.24 -2.56
CA TYR A 142 25.10 -8.28 -2.39
C TYR A 142 25.10 -8.88 -0.97
N THR A 143 26.27 -9.02 -0.38
CA THR A 143 26.46 -9.57 0.97
C THR A 143 25.92 -8.65 2.04
N GLU A 144 26.11 -7.33 1.89
CA GLU A 144 25.58 -6.34 2.83
C GLU A 144 24.06 -6.26 2.78
N ARG A 145 23.49 -6.47 1.60
CA ARG A 145 22.03 -6.46 1.41
C ARG A 145 21.34 -7.61 2.16
N PHE A 146 21.94 -8.78 2.19
CA PHE A 146 21.43 -9.92 2.95
C PHE A 146 21.66 -9.82 4.46
N ALA A 147 22.65 -9.08 4.90
CA ALA A 147 22.94 -8.89 6.31
C ALA A 147 21.92 -7.94 7.00
N LEU A 148 21.16 -7.18 6.23
CA LEU A 148 20.14 -6.24 6.72
C LEU A 148 18.73 -6.84 6.79
N THR A 149 18.55 -8.06 6.38
CA THR A 149 17.31 -8.82 6.49
C THR A 149 17.37 -9.80 7.64
#